data_57837e93523371e0efeebd1c395461da
#
_entry.id   57837e93523371e0efeebd1c395461da
#
_cell.length_a   1.000
_cell.length_b   1.000
_cell.length_c   1.000
_cell.angle_alpha   90.00
_cell.angle_beta   90.00
_cell.angle_gamma   90.00
#
_symmetry.space_group_name_H-M   'P 1'
#
loop_
_entity.id
_entity.type
_entity.pdbx_description
1 polymer ?
#
loop_
_entity_poly.entity_id
_entity_poly.type
_entity_poly.pdbx_seq_one_letter_code
_entity_poly.pdbx_strand_id
1 'polypeptide(L)' 'ISGKTIVFTGTMEKMSRAEDKARAEVLGAKVSGSVSVKTDLVIAGLNSGSKAKKAAALAIQTIDEETWLMMIGGL' A
#
# COMPACT_ATOMS: atom_id res chain seq x y z
N ILE A 1 9.47 6.20 5.25
CA ILE A 1 8.28 5.34 5.34
C ILE A 1 8.00 4.87 6.77
N SER A 2 8.98 4.94 7.65
CA SER A 2 8.78 4.61 9.07
C SER A 2 7.68 5.46 9.69
N GLY A 3 6.77 4.80 10.44
CA GLY A 3 5.63 5.45 11.07
C GLY A 3 4.46 5.76 10.15
N LYS A 4 4.58 5.42 8.86
CA LYS A 4 3.50 5.62 7.90
C LYS A 4 2.49 4.47 7.97
N THR A 5 1.23 4.78 7.69
CA THR A 5 0.18 3.77 7.58
C THR A 5 -0.02 3.45 6.11
N ILE A 6 0.11 2.18 5.76
CA ILE A 6 0.00 1.69 4.40
C ILE A 6 -1.18 0.74 4.27
N VAL A 7 -1.92 0.87 3.18
CA VAL A 7 -3.02 -0.04 2.85
C VAL A 7 -2.71 -0.71 1.52
N PHE A 8 -2.83 -2.03 1.49
CA PHE A 8 -2.73 -2.79 0.26
C PHE A 8 -4.14 -3.13 -0.22
N THR A 9 -4.43 -2.81 -1.47
CA THR A 9 -5.75 -3.01 -2.05
C THR A 9 -5.63 -3.71 -3.41
N GLY A 10 -6.64 -4.48 -3.76
CA GLY A 10 -6.65 -5.26 -4.99
C GLY A 10 -5.83 -6.53 -4.87
N THR A 11 -5.54 -7.15 -6.01
CA THR A 11 -4.78 -8.39 -6.08
C THR A 11 -3.31 -8.10 -6.33
N MET A 12 -2.45 -8.58 -5.46
CA MET A 12 -1.00 -8.46 -5.64
C MET A 12 -0.50 -9.65 -6.43
N GLU A 13 0.10 -9.41 -7.59
CA GLU A 13 0.59 -10.46 -8.46
C GLU A 13 2.04 -10.85 -8.21
N LYS A 14 2.87 -9.87 -7.88
CA LYS A 14 4.31 -10.08 -7.76
C LYS A 14 4.73 -10.59 -6.39
N MET A 15 3.97 -10.24 -5.37
CA MET A 15 4.20 -10.68 -4.00
C MET A 15 2.87 -10.99 -3.33
N SER A 16 2.86 -11.93 -2.42
CA SER A 16 1.68 -12.18 -1.60
C SER A 16 1.46 -11.02 -0.63
N ARG A 17 0.21 -10.87 -0.15
CA ARG A 17 -0.09 -9.84 0.85
C ARG A 17 0.74 -10.02 2.12
N ALA A 18 0.99 -11.26 2.50
CA ALA A 18 1.80 -11.54 3.68
C ALA A 18 3.24 -11.03 3.50
N GLU A 19 3.81 -11.19 2.32
CA GLU A 19 5.13 -10.67 2.03
C GLU A 19 5.15 -9.15 1.98
N ASP A 20 4.15 -8.53 1.35
CA ASP A 20 4.02 -7.07 1.31
C ASP A 20 3.94 -6.51 2.71
N LYS A 21 3.11 -7.11 3.55
CA LYS A 21 2.96 -6.70 4.95
C LYS A 21 4.29 -6.82 5.70
N ALA A 22 4.98 -7.95 5.55
CA ALA A 22 6.26 -8.16 6.21
C ALA A 22 7.29 -7.12 5.79
N ARG A 23 7.35 -6.80 4.50
CA ARG A 23 8.26 -5.77 3.98
C ARG A 23 7.95 -4.41 4.54
N ALA A 24 6.68 -4.03 4.58
CA ALA A 24 6.26 -2.76 5.15
C ALA A 24 6.62 -2.65 6.63
N GLU A 25 6.41 -3.71 7.39
CA GLU A 25 6.74 -3.74 8.81
C GLU A 25 8.24 -3.62 9.06
N VAL A 26 9.06 -4.26 8.22
CA VAL A 26 10.52 -4.14 8.29
C VAL A 26 10.96 -2.68 8.12
N LEU A 27 10.24 -1.92 7.30
CA LEU A 27 10.51 -0.51 7.06
C LEU A 27 9.94 0.40 8.16
N GLY A 28 9.29 -0.19 9.16
CA GLY A 28 8.69 0.57 10.25
C GLY A 28 7.30 1.11 9.94
N ALA A 29 6.70 0.69 8.85
CA ALA A 29 5.34 1.13 8.48
C ALA A 29 4.30 0.26 9.18
N LYS A 30 3.09 0.82 9.32
CA LYS A 30 1.93 0.09 9.82
C LYS A 30 1.06 -0.31 8.65
N VAL A 31 0.58 -1.54 8.65
CA VAL A 31 -0.29 -2.04 7.59
C VAL A 31 -1.72 -2.09 8.12
N SER A 32 -2.63 -1.45 7.39
CA SER A 32 -4.05 -1.43 7.72
C SER A 32 -4.86 -2.17 6.67
N GLY A 33 -6.02 -2.68 7.07
CA GLY A 33 -6.92 -3.38 6.15
C GLY A 33 -7.91 -2.47 5.43
N SER A 34 -7.98 -1.21 5.78
CA SER A 34 -8.93 -0.29 5.17
C SER A 34 -8.36 1.11 4.99
N VAL A 35 -8.81 1.78 3.93
CA VAL A 35 -8.41 3.16 3.64
C VAL A 35 -9.17 4.11 4.55
N SER A 36 -8.45 5.04 5.15
CA SER A 36 -9.04 6.07 6.04
C SER A 36 -8.24 7.36 5.90
N VAL A 37 -8.72 8.42 6.56
CA VAL A 37 -8.03 9.72 6.58
C VAL A 37 -6.64 9.62 7.22
N LYS A 38 -6.38 8.58 7.99
CA LYS A 38 -5.09 8.36 8.64
C LYS A 38 -4.12 7.54 7.78
N THR A 39 -4.59 7.03 6.65
CA THR A 39 -3.74 6.27 5.73
C THR A 39 -2.79 7.23 5.03
N ASP A 40 -1.51 6.90 5.02
CA ASP A 40 -0.48 7.72 4.38
C ASP A 40 -0.19 7.31 2.94
N LEU A 41 -0.34 6.03 2.64
CA LEU A 41 -0.03 5.48 1.32
C LEU A 41 -0.93 4.30 1.01
N VAL A 42 -1.40 4.21 -0.23
CA VAL A 42 -2.18 3.08 -0.71
C VAL A 42 -1.44 2.43 -1.87
N ILE A 43 -1.24 1.12 -1.77
CA ILE A 43 -0.66 0.33 -2.84
C ILE A 43 -1.82 -0.35 -3.58
N ALA A 44 -2.07 0.08 -4.81
CA ALA A 44 -3.17 -0.42 -5.62
C ALA A 44 -2.69 -1.52 -6.55
N GLY A 45 -3.11 -2.75 -6.29
CA GLY A 45 -2.88 -3.88 -7.17
C GLY A 45 -3.96 -3.97 -8.24
N LEU A 46 -4.08 -5.14 -8.86
CA LEU A 46 -5.13 -5.39 -9.86
C LEU A 46 -6.51 -5.38 -9.20
N ASN A 47 -7.48 -4.85 -9.93
CA ASN A 47 -8.89 -4.81 -9.46
C ASN A 47 -9.06 -4.06 -8.14
N SER A 48 -8.26 -3.04 -7.92
CA SER A 48 -8.33 -2.24 -6.69
C SER A 48 -9.54 -1.31 -6.62
N GLY A 49 -10.07 -0.92 -7.75
CA GLY A 49 -11.37 -0.23 -7.93
C GLY A 49 -11.78 0.77 -6.85
N SER A 50 -12.75 0.36 -6.02
CA SER A 50 -13.37 1.23 -5.02
C SER A 50 -12.40 1.80 -3.99
N LYS A 51 -11.44 1.00 -3.53
CA LYS A 51 -10.49 1.45 -2.52
C LYS A 51 -9.52 2.48 -3.06
N ALA A 52 -9.11 2.32 -4.32
CA ALA A 52 -8.26 3.32 -4.98
C ALA A 52 -9.02 4.63 -5.15
N LYS A 53 -10.30 4.58 -5.51
CA LYS A 53 -11.16 5.76 -5.59
C LYS A 53 -11.31 6.45 -4.25
N LYS A 54 -11.48 5.68 -3.19
CA LYS A 54 -11.59 6.23 -1.84
C LYS A 54 -10.29 6.94 -1.42
N ALA A 55 -9.15 6.35 -1.75
CA ALA A 55 -7.86 6.98 -1.48
C ALA A 55 -7.72 8.30 -2.22
N ALA A 56 -8.12 8.34 -3.49
CA ALA A 56 -8.09 9.57 -4.29
C ALA A 56 -9.01 10.64 -3.69
N ALA A 57 -10.20 10.23 -3.24
CA ALA A 57 -11.16 11.15 -2.62
C ALA A 57 -10.63 11.75 -1.32
N LEU A 58 -9.80 11.02 -0.60
CA LEU A 58 -9.18 11.48 0.65
C LEU A 58 -7.82 12.14 0.41
N ALA A 59 -7.44 12.34 -0.85
CA ALA A 59 -6.15 12.92 -1.25
C ALA A 59 -4.95 12.12 -0.72
N ILE A 60 -5.11 10.82 -0.59
CA ILE A 60 -4.05 9.92 -0.14
C ILE A 60 -3.22 9.49 -1.36
N GLN A 61 -1.90 9.48 -1.22
CA GLN A 61 -1.01 9.02 -2.27
C GLN A 61 -1.30 7.55 -2.60
N THR A 62 -1.50 7.26 -3.87
CA THR A 62 -1.76 5.90 -4.36
C THR A 62 -0.68 5.54 -5.37
N ILE A 63 -0.06 4.38 -5.17
CA ILE A 63 0.95 3.85 -6.09
C ILE A 63 0.56 2.41 -6.47
N ASP A 64 1.12 1.93 -7.58
CA ASP A 64 0.90 0.55 -7.99
C ASP A 64 1.91 -0.39 -7.31
N GLU A 65 1.69 -1.68 -7.51
CA GLU A 65 2.57 -2.70 -6.95
C GLU A 65 4.00 -2.57 -7.47
N GLU A 66 4.15 -2.27 -8.74
CA GLU A 66 5.47 -2.12 -9.35
C GLU A 66 6.26 -0.98 -8.69
N THR A 67 5.62 0.16 -8.49
CA THR A 67 6.24 1.30 -7.81
C THR A 67 6.61 0.93 -6.38
N TRP A 68 5.72 0.22 -5.68
CA TRP A 68 5.98 -0.26 -4.33
C TRP A 68 7.22 -1.16 -4.29
N LEU A 69 7.32 -2.09 -5.23
CA LEU A 69 8.46 -3.00 -5.30
C LEU A 69 9.77 -2.25 -5.56
N MET A 70 9.73 -1.20 -6.38
CA MET A 70 10.90 -0.35 -6.61
C MET A 70 11.32 0.38 -5.35
N MET A 71 10.36 0.85 -4.56
CA MET A 71 10.65 1.54 -3.30
C MET A 71 11.33 0.61 -2.29
N ILE A 72 10.83 -0.61 -2.14
CA ILE A 72 11.38 -1.57 -1.17
C ILE A 72 12.60 -2.30 -1.71
N GLY A 73 12.69 -2.47 -3.03
CA GLY A 73 13.83 -3.13 -3.67
C GLY A 73 15.10 -2.29 -3.66
N GLY A 74 14.98 -0.98 -3.48
CA GLY A 74 16.12 -0.08 -3.37
C GLY A 74 16.76 -0.08 -2.00
N LEU A 75 16.24 -0.87 -1.11
CA LEU A 75 16.75 -1.02 0.24
C LEU A 75 17.66 -2.28 0.33
#